data_390f19f02f9921bf4fae8c85dc79128c
#
_entry.id   390f19f02f9921bf4fae8c85dc79128c
#
_cell.length_a   1.000
_cell.length_b   1.000
_cell.length_c   1.000
_cell.angle_alpha   90.00
_cell.angle_beta   90.00
_cell.angle_gamma   90.00
#
_symmetry.space_group_name_H-M   'P 1'
#
loop_
_entity.id
_entity.type
_entity.pdbx_description
1 polymer ?
#
loop_
_entity_poly.entity_id
_entity_poly.type
_entity_poly.pdbx_seq_one_letter_code
_entity_poly.pdbx_strand_id
1 'polypeptide(L)'
;MRLYLRKIFEHDITHEVSVKIDIVKDFFPDKNFKIKGKKSNFEGEVNINSATDPRFGGEFKQILKKEGGIEEDNLIVIYRINNKYELEIIENNDKRYSTYSSLFNKLERHVIITLDKEKEYEEDRDLQVKEYEEGRNFQNKEYEKSRTSQNIGKHFQRIFFGAPGTGKSYKLNEEAKKYFRNNYERVTFHPSYVYGNFVGSFKPFLKTLKTKDNLPKEDEDGNIKEIITYEYVPGALIKQLVKALKNPKENYLLIIEEINRANVATVFGDIFQLLDRNTNGESEYFITTSKELQDFLVKEFRECKSNECIKEKLGENYTKLYFPNNLYIWATMNSADQGVMPMDTAFRRRWEFEYLGIDTLAEENKEEFEKYEFKINSEENINWNEFRKEINKRLSSLNVPEDKLIGPYFISKSILSSKDIDKLTETIKNKVLMYLYEDVAKAIRGSLFADGKYSTYSDLCKYFDEDPLNLFKSKLNIVSKKIK
;
A
#
# COMPACT_ATOMS: atom_id res chain seq x y z
N MET A 1 1.47 -26.63 1.29
CA MET A 1 1.83 -27.04 -0.09
C MET A 1 2.65 -25.94 -0.74
N ARG A 2 3.66 -26.29 -1.56
CA ARG A 2 4.45 -25.30 -2.33
C ARG A 2 4.35 -25.61 -3.81
N LEU A 3 4.28 -24.58 -4.64
CA LEU A 3 4.20 -24.69 -6.10
C LEU A 3 5.41 -24.00 -6.72
N TYR A 4 5.99 -24.66 -7.71
CA TYR A 4 6.93 -24.05 -8.63
C TYR A 4 6.25 -23.90 -9.99
N LEU A 5 6.23 -22.70 -10.51
CA LEU A 5 5.63 -22.34 -11.80
C LEU A 5 6.73 -21.89 -12.75
N ARG A 6 6.65 -22.35 -14.01
CA ARG A 6 7.55 -21.95 -15.08
C ARG A 6 6.81 -21.78 -16.39
N LYS A 7 7.03 -20.66 -17.07
CA LYS A 7 6.55 -20.42 -18.43
C LYS A 7 7.46 -21.12 -19.44
N ILE A 8 6.87 -21.82 -20.42
CA ILE A 8 7.58 -22.51 -21.51
C ILE A 8 7.89 -21.49 -22.61
N PHE A 9 9.13 -21.49 -23.10
CA PHE A 9 9.59 -20.69 -24.23
C PHE A 9 10.06 -21.59 -25.38
N GLU A 10 10.14 -21.04 -26.58
CA GLU A 10 10.57 -21.77 -27.79
C GLU A 10 11.87 -22.58 -27.57
N HIS A 11 12.85 -22.02 -26.86
CA HIS A 11 14.10 -22.70 -26.51
C HIS A 11 13.89 -23.96 -25.65
N ASP A 12 12.90 -23.98 -24.76
CA ASP A 12 12.62 -25.12 -23.87
C ASP A 12 12.01 -26.31 -24.61
N ILE A 13 11.45 -26.08 -25.81
CA ILE A 13 10.89 -27.14 -26.69
C ILE A 13 12.02 -28.03 -27.23
N THR A 14 13.11 -27.42 -27.62
CA THR A 14 14.25 -28.11 -28.28
C THR A 14 15.36 -28.50 -27.30
N HIS A 15 15.54 -27.75 -26.22
CA HIS A 15 16.61 -27.93 -25.24
C HIS A 15 16.08 -28.37 -23.86
N GLU A 16 16.97 -28.66 -22.93
CA GLU A 16 16.59 -28.94 -21.53
C GLU A 16 16.01 -27.70 -20.87
N VAL A 17 14.96 -27.89 -20.07
CA VAL A 17 14.26 -26.80 -19.34
C VAL A 17 15.16 -26.26 -18.24
N SER A 18 15.53 -25.00 -18.30
CA SER A 18 16.37 -24.35 -17.29
C SER A 18 15.60 -24.07 -16.00
N VAL A 19 16.33 -24.02 -14.87
CA VAL A 19 15.79 -23.65 -13.56
C VAL A 19 16.75 -22.69 -12.85
N LYS A 20 16.25 -21.69 -12.13
CA LYS A 20 17.10 -20.71 -11.40
C LYS A 20 17.85 -21.37 -10.24
N ILE A 21 19.12 -20.99 -10.00
CA ILE A 21 19.97 -21.54 -8.91
C ILE A 21 19.31 -21.38 -7.53
N ASP A 22 18.71 -20.22 -7.26
CA ASP A 22 18.07 -19.96 -5.97
C ASP A 22 16.84 -20.87 -5.76
N ILE A 23 16.11 -21.16 -6.84
CA ILE A 23 14.95 -22.08 -6.85
C ILE A 23 15.40 -23.51 -6.59
N VAL A 24 16.54 -23.93 -7.17
CA VAL A 24 17.08 -25.27 -6.92
C VAL A 24 17.36 -25.47 -5.44
N LYS A 25 18.00 -24.49 -4.79
CA LYS A 25 18.33 -24.57 -3.36
C LYS A 25 17.10 -24.60 -2.45
N ASP A 26 16.07 -23.89 -2.80
CA ASP A 26 14.89 -23.68 -1.96
C ASP A 26 13.78 -24.71 -2.22
N PHE A 27 13.47 -24.98 -3.49
CA PHE A 27 12.35 -25.84 -3.87
C PHE A 27 12.75 -27.31 -4.11
N PHE A 28 13.93 -27.55 -4.67
CA PHE A 28 14.48 -28.88 -4.99
C PHE A 28 15.76 -29.17 -4.19
N PRO A 29 15.66 -29.42 -2.88
CA PRO A 29 16.85 -29.62 -2.02
C PRO A 29 17.68 -30.86 -2.44
N ASP A 30 17.01 -31.87 -2.98
CA ASP A 30 17.66 -33.05 -3.56
C ASP A 30 17.81 -32.84 -5.06
N LYS A 31 19.04 -32.99 -5.57
CA LYS A 31 19.31 -32.85 -7.03
C LYS A 31 18.74 -34.00 -7.87
N ASN A 32 18.41 -35.12 -7.24
CA ASN A 32 17.79 -36.29 -7.86
C ASN A 32 16.50 -36.58 -7.12
N PHE A 33 15.38 -36.61 -7.82
CA PHE A 33 14.06 -36.81 -7.24
C PHE A 33 13.10 -37.39 -8.29
N LYS A 34 11.95 -37.92 -7.81
CA LYS A 34 10.90 -38.44 -8.69
C LYS A 34 9.79 -37.42 -8.85
N ILE A 35 9.29 -37.26 -10.07
CA ILE A 35 8.12 -36.45 -10.37
C ILE A 35 7.07 -37.36 -11.01
N LYS A 36 5.84 -37.23 -10.52
CA LYS A 36 4.65 -37.92 -11.07
C LYS A 36 3.80 -36.94 -11.85
N GLY A 37 3.45 -37.27 -13.08
CA GLY A 37 2.49 -36.51 -13.87
C GLY A 37 1.07 -36.67 -13.33
N LYS A 38 0.35 -35.57 -13.15
CA LYS A 38 -1.00 -35.56 -12.59
C LYS A 38 -2.05 -36.19 -13.54
N LYS A 39 -1.96 -35.90 -14.85
CA LYS A 39 -2.87 -36.43 -15.85
C LYS A 39 -2.47 -37.86 -16.29
N SER A 40 -1.19 -38.06 -16.54
CA SER A 40 -0.65 -39.29 -17.08
C SER A 40 -0.44 -40.41 -16.06
N ASN A 41 -0.35 -40.04 -14.76
CA ASN A 41 0.12 -40.93 -13.70
C ASN A 41 1.53 -41.53 -13.93
N PHE A 42 2.26 -41.06 -14.94
CA PHE A 42 3.63 -41.50 -15.21
C PHE A 42 4.59 -40.89 -14.19
N GLU A 43 5.38 -41.72 -13.54
CA GLU A 43 6.44 -41.30 -12.60
C GLU A 43 7.79 -41.51 -13.26
N GLY A 44 8.63 -40.48 -13.24
CA GLY A 44 9.98 -40.52 -13.81
C GLY A 44 11.03 -39.94 -12.86
N GLU A 45 12.26 -40.43 -13.02
CA GLU A 45 13.41 -39.91 -12.30
C GLU A 45 13.97 -38.66 -12.97
N VAL A 46 14.08 -37.58 -12.22
CA VAL A 46 14.54 -36.28 -12.69
C VAL A 46 15.79 -35.89 -11.90
N ASN A 47 16.79 -35.38 -12.60
CA ASN A 47 17.96 -34.80 -11.99
C ASN A 47 18.12 -33.33 -12.41
N ILE A 48 18.81 -32.55 -11.59
CA ILE A 48 19.16 -31.17 -11.94
C ILE A 48 20.66 -31.15 -12.27
N ASN A 49 20.93 -30.98 -13.55
CA ASN A 49 22.28 -30.96 -14.11
C ASN A 49 22.89 -29.56 -14.00
N SER A 50 24.20 -29.46 -13.77
CA SER A 50 24.99 -28.23 -13.68
C SER A 50 24.80 -27.39 -12.40
N ALA A 51 25.88 -26.82 -11.89
CA ALA A 51 25.88 -25.92 -10.75
C ALA A 51 25.73 -24.43 -11.15
N THR A 52 26.10 -24.08 -12.37
CA THR A 52 26.11 -22.69 -12.87
C THR A 52 24.94 -22.34 -13.79
N ASP A 53 24.40 -23.33 -14.52
CA ASP A 53 23.22 -23.20 -15.36
C ASP A 53 22.33 -24.44 -15.14
N PRO A 54 21.59 -24.50 -14.03
CA PRO A 54 20.82 -25.70 -13.67
C PRO A 54 19.69 -25.98 -14.68
N ARG A 55 19.56 -27.25 -15.06
CA ARG A 55 18.55 -27.73 -16.00
C ARG A 55 17.93 -29.04 -15.52
N PHE A 56 16.65 -29.23 -15.80
CA PHE A 56 15.99 -30.51 -15.57
C PHE A 56 16.42 -31.54 -16.62
N GLY A 57 17.10 -32.56 -16.18
CA GLY A 57 17.55 -33.71 -16.96
C GLY A 57 16.77 -34.99 -16.64
N GLY A 58 17.33 -36.14 -17.03
CA GLY A 58 16.71 -37.44 -16.84
C GLY A 58 15.41 -37.61 -17.65
N GLU A 59 14.38 -38.14 -17.03
CA GLU A 59 13.10 -38.40 -17.69
C GLU A 59 12.15 -37.19 -17.73
N PHE A 60 12.59 -36.00 -17.35
CA PHE A 60 11.73 -34.80 -17.26
C PHE A 60 10.96 -34.50 -18.56
N LYS A 61 11.63 -34.55 -19.70
CA LYS A 61 10.98 -34.35 -21.01
C LYS A 61 9.96 -35.44 -21.35
N GLN A 62 10.15 -36.67 -20.89
CA GLN A 62 9.18 -37.75 -21.11
C GLN A 62 7.93 -37.50 -20.27
N ILE A 63 8.08 -37.00 -19.04
CA ILE A 63 6.97 -36.62 -18.18
C ILE A 63 6.15 -35.52 -18.87
N LEU A 64 6.83 -34.44 -19.32
CA LEU A 64 6.16 -33.32 -20.01
C LEU A 64 5.39 -33.77 -21.25
N LYS A 65 5.98 -34.62 -22.08
CA LYS A 65 5.29 -35.16 -23.28
C LYS A 65 4.03 -35.95 -22.94
N LYS A 66 4.03 -36.69 -21.84
CA LYS A 66 2.88 -37.48 -21.39
C LYS A 66 1.82 -36.63 -20.69
N GLU A 67 2.17 -35.47 -20.15
CA GLU A 67 1.26 -34.56 -19.46
C GLU A 67 0.47 -33.63 -20.40
N GLY A 68 0.82 -33.50 -21.65
CA GLY A 68 0.12 -32.64 -22.62
C GLY A 68 1.02 -32.06 -23.70
N GLY A 69 2.34 -32.33 -23.60
CA GLY A 69 3.33 -31.84 -24.55
C GLY A 69 3.97 -30.51 -24.10
N ILE A 70 4.98 -30.09 -24.88
CA ILE A 70 5.74 -28.85 -24.62
C ILE A 70 5.39 -27.89 -25.75
N GLU A 71 4.50 -26.95 -25.50
CA GLU A 71 4.14 -25.88 -26.42
C GLU A 71 4.53 -24.54 -25.85
N GLU A 72 4.88 -23.57 -26.70
CA GLU A 72 5.22 -22.22 -26.28
C GLU A 72 4.02 -21.58 -25.56
N ASP A 73 4.31 -20.76 -24.56
CA ASP A 73 3.37 -20.09 -23.70
C ASP A 73 2.61 -20.98 -22.68
N ASN A 74 2.70 -22.31 -22.76
CA ASN A 74 2.15 -23.16 -21.71
C ASN A 74 2.93 -23.02 -20.39
N LEU A 75 2.31 -23.37 -19.28
CA LEU A 75 2.92 -23.32 -17.94
C LEU A 75 3.21 -24.73 -17.42
N ILE A 76 4.44 -24.93 -16.92
CA ILE A 76 4.79 -26.09 -16.11
C ILE A 76 4.51 -25.73 -14.66
N VAL A 77 3.69 -26.55 -13.99
CA VAL A 77 3.38 -26.42 -12.56
C VAL A 77 3.87 -27.66 -11.85
N ILE A 78 4.78 -27.49 -10.89
CA ILE A 78 5.29 -28.57 -10.05
C ILE A 78 4.83 -28.33 -8.60
N TYR A 79 4.08 -29.26 -8.07
CA TYR A 79 3.58 -29.28 -6.70
C TYR A 79 4.56 -30.03 -5.82
N ARG A 80 4.93 -29.45 -4.68
CA ARG A 80 5.69 -30.14 -3.62
C ARG A 80 4.81 -30.36 -2.41
N ILE A 81 4.44 -31.62 -2.17
CA ILE A 81 3.58 -32.06 -1.07
C ILE A 81 4.34 -33.14 -0.28
N ASN A 82 4.67 -32.86 0.98
CA ASN A 82 5.38 -33.82 1.85
C ASN A 82 6.61 -34.49 1.19
N ASN A 83 7.45 -33.69 0.53
CA ASN A 83 8.64 -34.14 -0.23
C ASN A 83 8.36 -35.04 -1.46
N LYS A 84 7.13 -35.13 -1.91
CA LYS A 84 6.76 -35.70 -3.21
C LYS A 84 6.51 -34.59 -4.21
N TYR A 85 6.82 -34.85 -5.48
CA TYR A 85 6.62 -33.89 -6.56
C TYR A 85 5.59 -34.41 -7.54
N GLU A 86 4.61 -33.57 -7.85
CA GLU A 86 3.63 -33.81 -8.92
C GLU A 86 3.73 -32.69 -9.95
N LEU A 87 3.56 -33.01 -11.23
CA LEU A 87 3.67 -32.09 -12.34
C LEU A 87 2.40 -32.10 -13.18
N GLU A 88 1.96 -30.92 -13.59
CA GLU A 88 0.98 -30.76 -14.67
C GLU A 88 1.39 -29.64 -15.61
N ILE A 89 0.88 -29.70 -16.85
CA ILE A 89 0.98 -28.64 -17.84
C ILE A 89 -0.37 -27.94 -17.91
N ILE A 90 -0.34 -26.62 -17.79
CA ILE A 90 -1.51 -25.75 -17.96
C ILE A 90 -1.36 -25.07 -19.31
N GLU A 91 -2.24 -25.45 -20.23
CA GLU A 91 -2.30 -24.88 -21.57
C GLU A 91 -2.86 -23.46 -21.54
N ASN A 92 -2.51 -22.63 -22.52
CA ASN A 92 -2.94 -21.23 -22.59
C ASN A 92 -4.46 -21.02 -22.69
N ASN A 93 -5.21 -22.06 -23.06
CA ASN A 93 -6.67 -22.12 -23.09
C ASN A 93 -7.30 -22.64 -21.78
N ASP A 94 -6.51 -23.10 -20.80
CA ASP A 94 -7.00 -23.54 -19.49
C ASP A 94 -7.48 -22.33 -18.68
N LYS A 95 -8.61 -22.45 -18.01
CA LYS A 95 -9.19 -21.39 -17.17
C LYS A 95 -8.24 -20.88 -16.07
N ARG A 96 -7.37 -21.75 -15.57
CA ARG A 96 -6.37 -21.43 -14.53
C ARG A 96 -5.16 -20.69 -15.09
N TYR A 97 -4.97 -20.70 -16.43
CA TYR A 97 -3.81 -20.07 -17.06
C TYR A 97 -3.69 -18.59 -16.73
N SER A 98 -4.78 -17.83 -16.80
CA SER A 98 -4.78 -16.39 -16.49
C SER A 98 -4.37 -16.09 -15.05
N THR A 99 -4.79 -16.94 -14.11
CA THR A 99 -4.44 -16.81 -12.69
C THR A 99 -2.95 -17.08 -12.47
N TYR A 100 -2.42 -18.17 -12.99
CA TYR A 100 -1.02 -18.52 -12.82
C TYR A 100 -0.08 -17.63 -13.64
N SER A 101 -0.46 -17.24 -14.85
CA SER A 101 0.36 -16.34 -15.68
C SER A 101 0.47 -14.93 -15.10
N SER A 102 -0.53 -14.47 -14.35
CA SER A 102 -0.50 -13.17 -13.68
C SER A 102 0.54 -13.09 -12.54
N LEU A 103 1.02 -14.22 -12.05
CA LEU A 103 2.01 -14.31 -10.99
C LEU A 103 3.45 -14.06 -11.48
N PHE A 104 3.67 -14.06 -12.79
CA PHE A 104 4.96 -13.75 -13.38
C PHE A 104 5.08 -12.24 -13.62
N ASN A 105 6.14 -11.62 -13.10
CA ASN A 105 6.54 -10.29 -13.56
C ASN A 105 7.05 -10.36 -15.00
N LYS A 106 6.97 -9.25 -15.77
CA LYS A 106 7.29 -9.18 -17.23
C LYS A 106 8.62 -9.79 -17.65
N LEU A 107 9.56 -10.04 -16.74
CA LEU A 107 10.89 -10.59 -16.99
C LEU A 107 11.17 -11.91 -16.26
N GLU A 108 10.24 -12.38 -15.43
CA GLU A 108 10.43 -13.60 -14.65
C GLU A 108 9.93 -14.82 -15.41
N ARG A 109 10.78 -15.85 -15.46
CA ARG A 109 10.47 -17.15 -16.06
C ARG A 109 10.02 -18.19 -15.04
N HIS A 110 10.18 -17.87 -13.75
CA HIS A 110 10.02 -18.80 -12.63
C HIS A 110 9.38 -18.11 -11.43
N VAL A 111 8.43 -18.76 -10.79
CA VAL A 111 7.78 -18.28 -9.56
C VAL A 111 7.62 -19.44 -8.57
N ILE A 112 7.83 -19.18 -7.27
CA ILE A 112 7.47 -20.11 -6.19
C ILE A 112 6.35 -19.51 -5.37
N ILE A 113 5.34 -20.32 -5.04
CA ILE A 113 4.22 -19.94 -4.20
C ILE A 113 4.14 -20.90 -3.02
N THR A 114 3.93 -20.36 -1.83
CA THR A 114 3.62 -21.17 -0.64
C THR A 114 2.14 -21.00 -0.29
N LEU A 115 1.41 -22.09 -0.25
CA LEU A 115 -0.01 -22.11 0.11
C LEU A 115 -0.16 -22.61 1.55
N ASP A 116 -0.66 -21.76 2.42
CA ASP A 116 -0.72 -22.04 3.87
C ASP A 116 -1.91 -22.94 4.30
N LYS A 117 -2.88 -23.27 3.44
CA LYS A 117 -4.03 -24.13 3.78
C LYS A 117 -4.55 -24.95 2.61
N GLU A 118 -4.73 -26.25 2.86
CA GLU A 118 -5.32 -27.25 1.92
C GLU A 118 -6.82 -27.05 1.63
N LYS A 119 -7.53 -26.13 2.27
CA LYS A 119 -9.00 -26.04 2.21
C LYS A 119 -9.58 -25.13 1.12
N GLU A 120 -8.81 -24.23 0.53
CA GLU A 120 -9.37 -23.26 -0.43
C GLU A 120 -9.45 -23.77 -1.89
N TYR A 121 -8.82 -24.90 -2.20
CA TYR A 121 -8.75 -25.38 -3.60
C TYR A 121 -9.83 -26.38 -3.98
N GLU A 122 -10.49 -27.04 -3.05
CA GLU A 122 -11.58 -27.98 -3.33
C GLU A 122 -12.96 -27.30 -3.37
N GLU A 123 -13.16 -26.24 -2.56
CA GLU A 123 -14.44 -25.50 -2.56
C GLU A 123 -14.66 -24.65 -3.84
N ASP A 124 -13.60 -24.18 -4.49
CA ASP A 124 -13.70 -23.43 -5.77
C ASP A 124 -14.06 -24.35 -6.96
N ARG A 125 -13.85 -25.65 -6.86
CA ARG A 125 -14.11 -26.60 -7.92
C ARG A 125 -15.58 -26.97 -8.02
N ASP A 126 -16.28 -27.06 -6.90
CA ASP A 126 -17.69 -27.48 -6.86
C ASP A 126 -18.68 -26.31 -7.05
N LEU A 127 -18.26 -25.07 -6.75
CA LEU A 127 -19.06 -23.88 -7.01
C LEU A 127 -19.07 -23.49 -8.50
N GLN A 128 -17.98 -23.71 -9.23
CA GLN A 128 -17.89 -23.37 -10.66
C GLN A 128 -18.64 -24.33 -11.59
N VAL A 129 -18.90 -25.57 -11.19
CA VAL A 129 -19.61 -26.53 -12.01
C VAL A 129 -21.14 -26.32 -11.97
N LYS A 130 -21.70 -25.84 -10.88
CA LYS A 130 -23.15 -25.57 -10.79
C LYS A 130 -23.61 -24.27 -11.48
N GLU A 131 -22.74 -23.29 -11.64
CA GLU A 131 -23.09 -22.04 -12.36
C GLU A 131 -23.08 -22.15 -13.87
N TYR A 132 -22.51 -23.22 -14.43
CA TYR A 132 -22.34 -23.36 -15.90
C TYR A 132 -23.56 -23.90 -16.65
N GLU A 133 -24.50 -24.56 -15.99
CA GLU A 133 -25.67 -25.16 -16.62
C GLU A 133 -26.91 -24.26 -16.68
N GLU A 134 -27.03 -23.23 -15.86
CA GLU A 134 -28.17 -22.31 -15.86
C GLU A 134 -28.01 -21.03 -16.70
N GLY A 135 -26.82 -20.78 -17.26
CA GLY A 135 -26.38 -19.47 -17.78
C GLY A 135 -26.68 -19.11 -19.24
N ARG A 136 -27.41 -19.89 -20.04
CA ARG A 136 -27.56 -19.58 -21.47
C ARG A 136 -28.72 -18.65 -21.88
N ASN A 137 -29.61 -18.29 -20.97
CA ASN A 137 -30.82 -17.50 -21.32
C ASN A 137 -30.90 -16.10 -20.71
N PHE A 138 -29.84 -15.59 -20.04
CA PHE A 138 -29.84 -14.28 -19.38
C PHE A 138 -28.76 -13.31 -19.84
N GLN A 139 -28.17 -13.48 -21.01
CA GLN A 139 -26.93 -12.80 -21.43
C GLN A 139 -27.01 -11.29 -21.68
N ASN A 140 -28.16 -10.64 -21.67
CA ASN A 140 -28.21 -9.20 -21.95
C ASN A 140 -28.70 -8.31 -20.78
N LYS A 141 -29.11 -8.88 -19.63
CA LYS A 141 -29.46 -8.09 -18.44
C LYS A 141 -28.51 -8.24 -17.25
N GLU A 142 -27.69 -9.28 -17.22
CA GLU A 142 -26.71 -9.52 -16.14
C GLU A 142 -25.34 -8.87 -16.39
N TYR A 143 -25.02 -8.49 -17.60
CA TYR A 143 -23.76 -7.81 -17.92
C TYR A 143 -23.62 -6.45 -17.20
N GLU A 144 -24.71 -5.78 -16.89
CA GLU A 144 -24.71 -4.53 -16.09
C GLU A 144 -24.63 -4.76 -14.58
N LYS A 145 -25.16 -5.87 -14.05
CA LYS A 145 -25.13 -6.20 -12.61
C LYS A 145 -23.81 -6.81 -12.13
N SER A 146 -23.00 -7.43 -13.00
CA SER A 146 -21.70 -8.04 -12.63
C SER A 146 -20.54 -7.06 -12.59
N ARG A 147 -20.78 -5.77 -12.89
CA ARG A 147 -19.77 -4.71 -12.96
C ARG A 147 -19.57 -3.90 -11.69
N THR A 148 -20.36 -4.13 -10.65
CA THR A 148 -20.25 -3.33 -9.44
C THR A 148 -19.15 -3.88 -8.54
N SER A 149 -18.11 -3.07 -8.32
CA SER A 149 -17.22 -3.20 -7.17
C SER A 149 -18.04 -3.40 -5.89
N GLN A 150 -17.60 -4.24 -4.99
CA GLN A 150 -18.30 -4.43 -3.72
C GLN A 150 -18.33 -3.08 -2.98
N ASN A 151 -19.54 -2.58 -2.69
CA ASN A 151 -19.70 -1.41 -1.85
C ASN A 151 -19.16 -1.74 -0.45
N ILE A 152 -18.04 -1.12 -0.08
CA ILE A 152 -17.40 -1.35 1.22
C ILE A 152 -18.11 -0.62 2.37
N GLY A 153 -19.21 0.07 2.11
CA GLY A 153 -19.94 0.86 3.11
C GLY A 153 -19.17 2.05 3.66
N LYS A 154 -18.21 2.57 2.90
CA LYS A 154 -17.39 3.74 3.26
C LYS A 154 -17.50 4.82 2.19
N HIS A 155 -17.37 6.09 2.61
CA HIS A 155 -17.37 7.22 1.67
C HIS A 155 -16.16 7.16 0.73
N PHE A 156 -16.35 7.60 -0.51
CA PHE A 156 -15.30 7.61 -1.53
C PHE A 156 -14.16 8.56 -1.17
N GLN A 157 -14.50 9.73 -0.62
CA GLN A 157 -13.53 10.72 -0.16
C GLN A 157 -13.68 10.90 1.36
N ARG A 158 -12.59 10.66 2.12
CA ARG A 158 -12.58 10.79 3.59
C ARG A 158 -11.33 11.51 4.05
N ILE A 159 -11.47 12.39 5.04
CA ILE A 159 -10.34 13.03 5.73
C ILE A 159 -10.40 12.67 7.21
N PHE A 160 -9.38 11.96 7.67
CA PHE A 160 -9.17 11.70 9.09
C PHE A 160 -8.43 12.87 9.71
N PHE A 161 -9.03 13.51 10.72
CA PHE A 161 -8.43 14.67 11.38
C PHE A 161 -8.48 14.54 12.90
N GLY A 162 -7.67 15.33 13.60
CA GLY A 162 -7.55 15.33 15.06
C GLY A 162 -6.16 15.71 15.50
N ALA A 163 -5.91 15.74 16.81
CA ALA A 163 -4.65 16.13 17.43
C ALA A 163 -3.46 15.24 16.97
N PRO A 164 -2.21 15.73 17.10
CA PRO A 164 -1.02 14.92 16.80
C PRO A 164 -0.94 13.70 17.72
N GLY A 165 -0.64 12.54 17.13
CA GLY A 165 -0.54 11.28 17.88
C GLY A 165 -1.87 10.61 18.24
N THR A 166 -3.02 11.02 17.69
CA THR A 166 -4.31 10.32 17.87
C THR A 166 -4.41 9.03 17.09
N GLY A 167 -3.42 8.71 16.21
CA GLY A 167 -3.40 7.47 15.44
C GLY A 167 -4.14 7.53 14.09
N LYS A 168 -4.34 8.72 13.52
CA LYS A 168 -5.00 8.93 12.21
C LYS A 168 -4.46 8.01 11.12
N SER A 169 -3.16 8.06 10.86
CA SER A 169 -2.51 7.23 9.83
C SER A 169 -2.57 5.74 10.16
N TYR A 170 -2.57 5.37 11.44
CA TYR A 170 -2.72 3.98 11.88
C TYR A 170 -4.12 3.46 11.52
N LYS A 171 -5.18 4.16 11.94
CA LYS A 171 -6.57 3.77 11.64
C LYS A 171 -6.82 3.70 10.14
N LEU A 172 -6.37 4.70 9.39
CA LEU A 172 -6.46 4.72 7.93
C LEU A 172 -5.76 3.51 7.31
N ASN A 173 -4.56 3.17 7.80
CA ASN A 173 -3.79 2.04 7.29
C ASN A 173 -4.46 0.68 7.57
N GLU A 174 -5.04 0.50 8.76
CA GLU A 174 -5.79 -0.72 9.10
C GLU A 174 -7.05 -0.87 8.22
N GLU A 175 -7.78 0.21 8.01
CA GLU A 175 -8.93 0.19 7.11
C GLU A 175 -8.50 -0.03 5.64
N ALA A 176 -7.38 0.55 5.20
CA ALA A 176 -6.84 0.32 3.87
C ALA A 176 -6.51 -1.16 3.62
N LYS A 177 -5.80 -1.79 4.55
CA LYS A 177 -5.50 -3.24 4.48
C LYS A 177 -6.77 -4.09 4.46
N LYS A 178 -7.75 -3.75 5.31
CA LYS A 178 -9.00 -4.49 5.45
C LYS A 178 -9.83 -4.45 4.18
N TYR A 179 -9.99 -3.29 3.54
CA TYR A 179 -10.94 -3.10 2.44
C TYR A 179 -10.30 -3.14 1.05
N PHE A 180 -9.00 -2.83 0.94
CA PHE A 180 -8.31 -2.71 -0.36
C PHE A 180 -7.14 -3.70 -0.50
N ARG A 181 -6.82 -4.48 0.54
CA ARG A 181 -5.70 -5.43 0.54
C ARG A 181 -4.39 -4.75 0.10
N ASN A 182 -3.92 -5.01 -1.13
CA ASN A 182 -2.71 -4.40 -1.71
C ASN A 182 -3.03 -3.33 -2.77
N ASN A 183 -4.32 -3.04 -3.01
CA ASN A 183 -4.75 -2.11 -4.06
C ASN A 183 -4.77 -0.65 -3.59
N TYR A 184 -3.78 -0.23 -2.82
CA TYR A 184 -3.64 1.16 -2.42
C TYR A 184 -2.25 1.71 -2.71
N GLU A 185 -2.19 3.03 -2.91
CA GLU A 185 -0.96 3.81 -3.06
C GLU A 185 -1.00 4.95 -2.05
N ARG A 186 0.17 5.33 -1.53
CA ARG A 186 0.29 6.38 -0.51
C ARG A 186 1.21 7.48 -1.00
N VAL A 187 0.76 8.72 -0.81
CA VAL A 187 1.55 9.93 -1.06
C VAL A 187 1.49 10.84 0.14
N THR A 188 2.52 11.66 0.32
CA THR A 188 2.54 12.70 1.36
C THR A 188 2.57 14.06 0.69
N PHE A 189 1.63 14.92 1.04
CA PHE A 189 1.65 16.30 0.56
C PHE A 189 2.66 17.13 1.35
N HIS A 190 3.32 18.05 0.67
CA HIS A 190 4.29 19.00 1.21
C HIS A 190 4.18 20.32 0.43
N PRO A 191 4.73 21.44 0.92
CA PRO A 191 4.53 22.76 0.29
C PRO A 191 4.88 22.85 -1.20
N SER A 192 5.83 22.02 -1.67
CA SER A 192 6.22 21.97 -3.08
C SER A 192 5.50 20.87 -3.90
N TYR A 193 4.48 20.22 -3.34
CA TYR A 193 3.70 19.22 -4.06
C TYR A 193 2.69 19.92 -4.99
N VAL A 194 2.74 19.60 -6.27
CA VAL A 194 1.98 20.30 -7.31
C VAL A 194 1.19 19.33 -8.20
N TYR A 195 0.33 19.87 -9.07
CA TYR A 195 -0.47 19.12 -10.04
C TYR A 195 0.34 18.08 -10.83
N GLY A 196 1.54 18.45 -11.29
CA GLY A 196 2.43 17.54 -12.02
C GLY A 196 2.91 16.32 -11.23
N ASN A 197 2.96 16.40 -9.89
CA ASN A 197 3.27 15.26 -9.03
C ASN A 197 2.04 14.36 -8.82
N PHE A 198 0.85 14.97 -8.81
CA PHE A 198 -0.41 14.31 -8.48
C PHE A 198 -1.07 13.67 -9.72
N VAL A 199 -1.20 14.45 -10.78
CA VAL A 199 -1.83 14.03 -12.04
C VAL A 199 -0.78 13.49 -13.02
N GLY A 200 0.28 14.26 -13.25
CA GLY A 200 1.38 13.88 -14.12
C GLY A 200 1.95 15.07 -14.89
N SER A 201 3.12 14.87 -15.43
CA SER A 201 3.82 15.90 -16.22
C SER A 201 4.81 15.27 -17.20
N PHE A 202 5.19 16.01 -18.22
CA PHE A 202 6.33 15.67 -19.06
C PHE A 202 7.64 15.76 -18.25
N LYS A 203 8.47 14.74 -18.40
CA LYS A 203 9.81 14.72 -17.83
C LYS A 203 10.83 14.39 -18.92
N PRO A 204 12.02 14.97 -18.88
CA PRO A 204 13.11 14.58 -19.76
C PRO A 204 13.50 13.12 -19.46
N PHE A 205 13.71 12.36 -20.52
CA PHE A 205 14.08 10.94 -20.46
C PHE A 205 15.18 10.66 -21.47
N LEU A 206 16.22 9.94 -21.06
CA LEU A 206 17.26 9.45 -21.95
C LEU A 206 16.75 8.23 -22.71
N LYS A 207 16.68 8.32 -24.02
CA LYS A 207 16.26 7.23 -24.90
C LYS A 207 17.43 6.78 -25.76
N THR A 208 17.78 5.51 -25.61
CA THR A 208 18.77 4.87 -26.49
C THR A 208 18.21 4.77 -27.91
N LEU A 209 18.91 5.32 -28.86
CA LEU A 209 18.59 5.12 -30.28
C LEU A 209 18.86 3.67 -30.66
N LYS A 210 17.93 3.10 -31.44
CA LYS A 210 18.02 1.71 -31.89
C LYS A 210 18.17 1.65 -33.40
N THR A 211 18.88 0.63 -33.87
CA THR A 211 18.93 0.23 -35.26
C THR A 211 17.61 -0.40 -35.72
N LYS A 212 17.46 -0.71 -37.00
CA LYS A 212 16.29 -1.43 -37.54
C LYS A 212 16.10 -2.81 -36.90
N ASP A 213 17.20 -3.42 -36.46
CA ASP A 213 17.22 -4.73 -35.80
C ASP A 213 17.03 -4.65 -34.28
N ASN A 214 16.56 -3.49 -33.78
CA ASN A 214 16.28 -3.25 -32.36
C ASN A 214 17.52 -3.25 -31.42
N LEU A 215 18.74 -3.22 -31.99
CA LEU A 215 19.99 -3.13 -31.24
C LEU A 215 20.33 -1.67 -30.90
N PRO A 216 21.06 -1.38 -29.83
CA PRO A 216 21.54 -0.04 -29.52
C PRO A 216 22.37 0.50 -30.72
N LYS A 217 22.14 1.76 -31.09
CA LYS A 217 22.94 2.44 -32.10
C LYS A 217 24.16 3.03 -31.41
N GLU A 218 25.34 2.73 -31.93
CA GLU A 218 26.61 3.28 -31.46
C GLU A 218 27.02 4.51 -32.29
N ASP A 219 27.83 5.40 -31.71
CA ASP A 219 28.52 6.47 -32.40
C ASP A 219 29.81 5.97 -33.05
N GLU A 220 30.60 6.89 -33.65
CA GLU A 220 31.85 6.56 -34.32
C GLU A 220 32.95 6.06 -33.36
N ASP A 221 32.78 6.33 -32.04
CA ASP A 221 33.69 5.96 -30.98
C ASP A 221 33.23 4.67 -30.24
N GLY A 222 32.11 4.05 -30.66
CA GLY A 222 31.56 2.84 -30.06
C GLY A 222 30.68 3.07 -28.80
N ASN A 223 30.32 4.31 -28.50
CA ASN A 223 29.43 4.62 -27.38
C ASN A 223 27.96 4.51 -27.80
N ILE A 224 27.11 4.06 -26.89
CA ILE A 224 25.66 3.98 -27.12
C ILE A 224 25.11 5.39 -27.34
N LYS A 225 24.47 5.60 -28.48
CA LYS A 225 23.90 6.89 -28.87
C LYS A 225 22.56 7.10 -28.18
N GLU A 226 22.50 8.09 -27.30
CA GLU A 226 21.30 8.46 -26.57
C GLU A 226 20.80 9.84 -26.95
N ILE A 227 19.50 10.03 -26.92
CA ILE A 227 18.86 11.35 -27.12
C ILE A 227 17.99 11.67 -25.91
N ILE A 228 17.93 12.94 -25.56
CA ILE A 228 16.95 13.44 -24.59
C ILE A 228 15.61 13.55 -25.32
N THR A 229 14.62 12.82 -24.81
CA THR A 229 13.23 12.93 -25.23
C THR A 229 12.39 13.32 -24.03
N TYR A 230 11.11 13.61 -24.23
CA TYR A 230 10.17 13.88 -23.16
C TYR A 230 9.11 12.80 -23.14
N GLU A 231 8.83 12.28 -21.95
CA GLU A 231 7.76 11.31 -21.75
C GLU A 231 6.80 11.81 -20.68
N TYR A 232 5.51 11.56 -20.87
CA TYR A 232 4.51 11.80 -19.84
C TYR A 232 4.68 10.78 -18.71
N VAL A 233 4.96 11.28 -17.51
CA VAL A 233 5.08 10.48 -16.30
C VAL A 233 3.82 10.68 -15.47
N PRO A 234 2.95 9.66 -15.34
CA PRO A 234 1.72 9.78 -14.58
C PRO A 234 2.01 9.98 -13.10
N GLY A 235 1.24 10.87 -12.47
CA GLY A 235 1.25 11.06 -11.02
C GLY A 235 0.50 9.94 -10.29
N ALA A 236 0.50 10.01 -8.97
CA ALA A 236 -0.07 8.96 -8.13
C ALA A 236 -1.57 8.75 -8.37
N LEU A 237 -2.32 9.83 -8.58
CA LEU A 237 -3.74 9.76 -8.85
C LEU A 237 -4.03 9.03 -10.17
N ILE A 238 -3.36 9.43 -11.27
CA ILE A 238 -3.59 8.80 -12.58
C ILE A 238 -3.16 7.34 -12.58
N LYS A 239 -2.10 6.98 -11.88
CA LYS A 239 -1.71 5.56 -11.71
C LYS A 239 -2.80 4.73 -11.06
N GLN A 240 -3.39 5.23 -9.95
CA GLN A 240 -4.47 4.53 -9.25
C GLN A 240 -5.75 4.50 -10.09
N LEU A 241 -6.08 5.60 -10.77
CA LEU A 241 -7.23 5.68 -11.65
C LEU A 241 -7.14 4.67 -12.81
N VAL A 242 -5.99 4.55 -13.45
CA VAL A 242 -5.76 3.57 -14.52
C VAL A 242 -5.94 2.14 -14.01
N LYS A 243 -5.43 1.82 -12.83
CA LYS A 243 -5.64 0.50 -12.20
C LYS A 243 -7.13 0.24 -11.95
N ALA A 244 -7.85 1.22 -11.41
CA ALA A 244 -9.28 1.12 -11.13
C ALA A 244 -10.10 0.90 -12.42
N LEU A 245 -9.78 1.64 -13.48
CA LEU A 245 -10.45 1.49 -14.78
C LEU A 245 -10.15 0.13 -15.46
N LYS A 246 -8.92 -0.37 -15.31
CA LYS A 246 -8.54 -1.70 -15.85
C LYS A 246 -9.24 -2.86 -15.13
N ASN A 247 -9.51 -2.70 -13.84
CA ASN A 247 -10.07 -3.77 -12.99
C ASN A 247 -11.33 -3.27 -12.24
N PRO A 248 -12.46 -3.14 -12.91
CA PRO A 248 -13.67 -2.55 -12.32
C PRO A 248 -14.31 -3.38 -11.20
N LYS A 249 -13.88 -4.63 -11.01
CA LYS A 249 -14.37 -5.53 -9.94
C LYS A 249 -13.62 -5.36 -8.62
N GLU A 250 -12.47 -4.70 -8.62
CA GLU A 250 -11.64 -4.49 -7.45
C GLU A 250 -11.65 -3.03 -7.01
N ASN A 251 -11.63 -2.79 -5.72
CA ASN A 251 -11.56 -1.44 -5.16
C ASN A 251 -10.11 -0.97 -5.06
N TYR A 252 -9.87 0.29 -5.36
CA TYR A 252 -8.57 0.96 -5.33
C TYR A 252 -8.63 2.19 -4.43
N LEU A 253 -7.56 2.43 -3.68
CA LEU A 253 -7.46 3.54 -2.75
C LEU A 253 -6.20 4.37 -3.01
N LEU A 254 -6.34 5.68 -3.11
CA LEU A 254 -5.24 6.62 -2.98
C LEU A 254 -5.26 7.21 -1.56
N ILE A 255 -4.17 7.06 -0.84
CA ILE A 255 -3.97 7.65 0.48
C ILE A 255 -3.15 8.91 0.35
N ILE A 256 -3.64 10.02 0.90
CA ILE A 256 -2.95 11.30 0.96
C ILE A 256 -2.65 11.63 2.42
N GLU A 257 -1.40 11.52 2.82
CA GLU A 257 -0.97 12.00 4.14
C GLU A 257 -0.76 13.51 4.12
N GLU A 258 -1.18 14.19 5.21
CA GLU A 258 -0.98 15.62 5.41
C GLU A 258 -1.56 16.48 4.27
N ILE A 259 -2.81 16.22 3.88
CA ILE A 259 -3.45 16.87 2.73
C ILE A 259 -3.38 18.41 2.75
N ASN A 260 -3.40 19.03 3.93
CA ASN A 260 -3.36 20.46 4.12
C ASN A 260 -1.94 21.06 4.16
N ARG A 261 -0.89 20.26 3.94
CA ARG A 261 0.49 20.79 3.79
C ARG A 261 0.80 21.28 2.38
N ALA A 262 -0.05 20.99 1.40
CA ALA A 262 0.04 21.58 0.07
C ALA A 262 -1.18 22.45 -0.21
N ASN A 263 -1.07 23.34 -1.20
CA ASN A 263 -2.24 24.06 -1.72
C ASN A 263 -3.11 23.08 -2.50
N VAL A 264 -4.18 22.57 -1.87
CA VAL A 264 -5.05 21.54 -2.45
C VAL A 264 -5.72 22.01 -3.76
N ALA A 265 -6.06 23.31 -3.89
CA ALA A 265 -6.62 23.82 -5.12
C ALA A 265 -5.63 23.76 -6.29
N THR A 266 -4.35 24.05 -6.03
CA THR A 266 -3.28 23.94 -7.04
C THR A 266 -2.96 22.49 -7.37
N VAL A 267 -2.97 21.59 -6.38
CA VAL A 267 -2.64 20.17 -6.57
C VAL A 267 -3.73 19.45 -7.35
N PHE A 268 -5.00 19.70 -7.02
CA PHE A 268 -6.13 19.05 -7.68
C PHE A 268 -6.47 19.70 -9.04
N GLY A 269 -6.33 21.03 -9.16
CA GLY A 269 -6.68 21.74 -10.39
C GLY A 269 -8.11 21.44 -10.86
N ASP A 270 -8.25 21.06 -12.12
CA ASP A 270 -9.51 20.67 -12.76
C ASP A 270 -10.06 19.31 -12.27
N ILE A 271 -9.17 18.40 -11.81
CA ILE A 271 -9.54 17.11 -11.19
C ILE A 271 -10.49 17.30 -10.00
N PHE A 272 -10.46 18.46 -9.38
CA PHE A 272 -11.34 18.83 -8.29
C PHE A 272 -12.84 18.60 -8.60
N GLN A 273 -13.28 18.81 -9.84
CA GLN A 273 -14.66 18.59 -10.27
C GLN A 273 -15.05 17.09 -10.22
N LEU A 274 -14.09 16.19 -10.35
CA LEU A 274 -14.32 14.75 -10.34
C LEU A 274 -14.64 14.18 -8.94
N LEU A 275 -14.45 14.99 -7.88
CA LEU A 275 -14.79 14.60 -6.51
C LEU A 275 -16.29 14.63 -6.24
N ASP A 276 -17.09 15.35 -7.04
CA ASP A 276 -18.54 15.27 -6.95
C ASP A 276 -19.02 13.92 -7.51
N ARG A 277 -19.67 13.10 -6.66
CA ARG A 277 -20.11 11.74 -7.01
C ARG A 277 -21.62 11.69 -7.19
N ASN A 278 -22.07 10.97 -8.22
CA ASN A 278 -23.46 10.65 -8.44
C ASN A 278 -23.93 9.47 -7.56
N THR A 279 -25.18 9.10 -7.68
CA THR A 279 -25.81 8.00 -6.92
C THR A 279 -25.16 6.62 -7.15
N ASN A 280 -24.50 6.44 -8.30
CA ASN A 280 -23.77 5.21 -8.64
C ASN A 280 -22.32 5.21 -8.10
N GLY A 281 -21.90 6.30 -7.44
CA GLY A 281 -20.55 6.46 -6.91
C GLY A 281 -19.51 6.86 -7.96
N GLU A 282 -19.90 7.16 -9.18
CA GLU A 282 -19.03 7.69 -10.24
C GLU A 282 -19.00 9.21 -10.18
N SER A 283 -17.99 9.86 -10.79
CA SER A 283 -17.99 11.32 -10.92
C SER A 283 -19.26 11.81 -11.62
N GLU A 284 -19.91 12.85 -11.06
CA GLU A 284 -21.06 13.52 -11.66
C GLU A 284 -20.69 14.20 -12.98
N TYR A 285 -19.47 14.75 -13.04
CA TYR A 285 -18.95 15.50 -14.18
C TYR A 285 -17.73 14.81 -14.78
N PHE A 286 -17.46 15.13 -16.05
CA PHE A 286 -16.24 14.76 -16.74
C PHE A 286 -15.38 16.01 -16.91
N ILE A 287 -14.07 15.83 -16.92
CA ILE A 287 -13.12 16.86 -17.34
C ILE A 287 -12.51 16.47 -18.69
N THR A 288 -12.03 17.46 -19.43
CA THR A 288 -11.30 17.24 -20.69
C THR A 288 -9.84 16.89 -20.37
N THR A 289 -9.33 15.85 -21.00
CA THR A 289 -7.92 15.43 -20.86
C THR A 289 -7.01 16.22 -21.76
N SER A 290 -5.78 16.52 -21.30
CA SER A 290 -4.74 17.06 -22.17
C SER A 290 -4.29 16.03 -23.21
N LYS A 291 -3.71 16.49 -24.32
CA LYS A 291 -3.23 15.59 -25.40
C LYS A 291 -2.24 14.56 -24.88
N GLU A 292 -1.35 14.99 -24.00
CA GLU A 292 -0.32 14.16 -23.39
C GLU A 292 -0.92 13.03 -22.54
N LEU A 293 -1.93 13.36 -21.76
CA LEU A 293 -2.65 12.36 -20.95
C LEU A 293 -3.42 11.39 -21.85
N GLN A 294 -4.03 11.88 -22.96
CA GLN A 294 -4.68 11.03 -23.96
C GLN A 294 -3.70 10.01 -24.55
N ASP A 295 -2.55 10.47 -25.01
CA ASP A 295 -1.52 9.62 -25.63
C ASP A 295 -0.99 8.57 -24.62
N PHE A 296 -0.87 8.95 -23.36
CA PHE A 296 -0.54 8.02 -22.27
C PHE A 296 -1.66 6.97 -22.06
N LEU A 297 -2.93 7.40 -21.96
CA LEU A 297 -4.06 6.49 -21.76
C LEU A 297 -4.25 5.54 -22.95
N VAL A 298 -4.04 6.02 -24.19
CA VAL A 298 -4.05 5.16 -25.40
C VAL A 298 -3.01 4.04 -25.29
N LYS A 299 -1.81 4.33 -24.81
CA LYS A 299 -0.78 3.29 -24.58
C LYS A 299 -1.18 2.31 -23.48
N GLU A 300 -1.67 2.85 -22.36
CA GLU A 300 -2.04 2.05 -21.17
C GLU A 300 -3.21 1.10 -21.44
N PHE A 301 -4.20 1.52 -22.22
CA PHE A 301 -5.39 0.72 -22.46
C PHE A 301 -5.34 -0.11 -23.77
N ARG A 302 -4.27 -0.02 -24.55
CA ARG A 302 -4.15 -0.71 -25.84
C ARG A 302 -4.45 -2.22 -25.76
N GLU A 303 -3.94 -2.88 -24.74
CA GLU A 303 -4.05 -4.33 -24.53
C GLU A 303 -5.08 -4.68 -23.43
N CYS A 304 -5.88 -3.71 -22.99
CA CYS A 304 -6.83 -3.94 -21.92
C CYS A 304 -8.11 -4.62 -22.44
N LYS A 305 -8.51 -5.73 -21.85
CA LYS A 305 -9.77 -6.44 -22.18
C LYS A 305 -11.02 -5.55 -22.03
N SER A 306 -10.97 -4.56 -21.15
CA SER A 306 -12.06 -3.59 -20.89
C SER A 306 -11.98 -2.34 -21.79
N ASN A 307 -11.10 -2.31 -22.77
CA ASN A 307 -10.80 -1.13 -23.57
C ASN A 307 -12.06 -0.50 -24.23
N GLU A 308 -12.91 -1.31 -24.83
CA GLU A 308 -14.14 -0.81 -25.48
C GLU A 308 -15.07 -0.13 -24.49
N CYS A 309 -15.28 -0.73 -23.32
CA CYS A 309 -16.11 -0.13 -22.26
C CYS A 309 -15.50 1.14 -21.67
N ILE A 310 -14.18 1.22 -21.60
CA ILE A 310 -13.47 2.41 -21.15
C ILE A 310 -13.61 3.52 -22.20
N LYS A 311 -13.49 3.20 -23.47
CA LYS A 311 -13.68 4.14 -24.59
C LYS A 311 -15.12 4.66 -24.68
N GLU A 312 -16.11 3.81 -24.45
CA GLU A 312 -17.50 4.23 -24.42
C GLU A 312 -17.74 5.37 -23.43
N LYS A 313 -17.13 5.29 -22.24
CA LYS A 313 -17.24 6.33 -21.21
C LYS A 313 -16.32 7.53 -21.43
N LEU A 314 -15.07 7.31 -21.81
CA LEU A 314 -14.04 8.33 -21.92
C LEU A 314 -13.88 8.93 -23.33
N GLY A 315 -14.58 8.40 -24.33
CA GLY A 315 -14.45 8.75 -25.75
C GLY A 315 -13.33 7.96 -26.45
N GLU A 316 -13.38 7.87 -27.76
CA GLU A 316 -12.47 7.07 -28.61
C GLU A 316 -10.97 7.28 -28.31
N ASN A 317 -10.58 8.53 -28.03
CA ASN A 317 -9.20 8.92 -27.73
C ASN A 317 -9.02 9.32 -26.27
N TYR A 318 -9.90 8.85 -25.38
CA TYR A 318 -9.87 9.19 -23.94
C TYR A 318 -9.87 10.71 -23.70
N THR A 319 -10.70 11.42 -24.45
CA THR A 319 -10.80 12.89 -24.38
C THR A 319 -11.46 13.39 -23.09
N LYS A 320 -12.08 12.48 -22.33
CA LYS A 320 -12.73 12.76 -21.05
C LYS A 320 -12.09 11.94 -19.93
N LEU A 321 -12.22 12.43 -18.70
CA LEU A 321 -11.79 11.72 -17.49
C LEU A 321 -12.89 11.78 -16.44
N TYR A 322 -13.04 10.72 -15.65
CA TYR A 322 -13.95 10.64 -14.51
C TYR A 322 -13.38 9.67 -13.45
N PHE A 323 -13.87 9.72 -12.24
CA PHE A 323 -13.55 8.72 -11.23
C PHE A 323 -14.60 7.62 -11.21
N PRO A 324 -14.22 6.36 -11.40
CA PRO A 324 -15.13 5.23 -11.31
C PRO A 324 -15.50 4.95 -9.84
N ASN A 325 -16.57 4.20 -9.63
CA ASN A 325 -17.11 3.85 -8.31
C ASN A 325 -16.25 2.87 -7.49
N ASN A 326 -15.17 2.40 -8.04
CA ASN A 326 -14.17 1.56 -7.36
C ASN A 326 -12.88 2.33 -7.00
N LEU A 327 -12.83 3.65 -7.20
CA LEU A 327 -11.71 4.50 -6.82
C LEU A 327 -12.07 5.33 -5.58
N TYR A 328 -11.32 5.15 -4.51
CA TYR A 328 -11.42 5.85 -3.23
C TYR A 328 -10.21 6.75 -3.01
N ILE A 329 -10.40 7.88 -2.35
CA ILE A 329 -9.34 8.82 -1.99
C ILE A 329 -9.51 9.17 -0.52
N TRP A 330 -8.62 8.69 0.33
CA TRP A 330 -8.66 8.96 1.76
C TRP A 330 -7.43 9.75 2.20
N ALA A 331 -7.61 10.66 3.13
CA ALA A 331 -6.53 11.54 3.54
C ALA A 331 -6.43 11.66 5.06
N THR A 332 -5.24 12.07 5.54
CA THR A 332 -5.04 12.52 6.90
C THR A 332 -4.79 14.03 6.91
N MET A 333 -5.19 14.69 8.00
CA MET A 333 -4.99 16.12 8.21
C MET A 333 -4.60 16.38 9.67
N ASN A 334 -3.55 17.18 9.87
CA ASN A 334 -3.24 17.81 11.14
C ASN A 334 -3.74 19.25 11.11
N SER A 335 -4.66 19.61 11.99
CA SER A 335 -5.23 20.96 12.02
C SER A 335 -4.35 21.97 12.75
N ALA A 336 -3.50 21.50 13.68
CA ALA A 336 -2.70 22.32 14.58
C ALA A 336 -1.32 22.72 14.04
N ASP A 337 -0.84 22.12 12.96
CA ASP A 337 0.51 22.33 12.48
C ASP A 337 0.70 23.76 11.94
N GLN A 338 1.87 24.34 12.24
CA GLN A 338 2.30 25.59 11.62
C GLN A 338 2.66 25.33 10.15
N GLY A 339 2.26 26.26 9.26
CA GLY A 339 2.55 26.14 7.83
C GLY A 339 1.56 25.26 7.03
N VAL A 340 0.40 24.94 7.60
CA VAL A 340 -0.70 24.32 6.86
C VAL A 340 -1.44 25.34 6.00
N MET A 341 -1.90 24.90 4.84
CA MET A 341 -2.69 25.70 3.91
C MET A 341 -4.18 25.59 4.25
N PRO A 342 -4.94 26.69 4.22
CA PRO A 342 -6.39 26.63 4.40
C PRO A 342 -7.05 25.88 3.23
N MET A 343 -8.04 25.04 3.54
CA MET A 343 -8.91 24.42 2.56
C MET A 343 -10.20 25.24 2.46
N ASP A 344 -10.59 25.63 1.23
CA ASP A 344 -11.83 26.37 1.01
C ASP A 344 -13.06 25.50 1.26
N THR A 345 -14.22 26.15 1.38
CA THR A 345 -15.50 25.49 1.65
C THR A 345 -15.92 24.57 0.50
N ALA A 346 -15.61 24.94 -0.75
CA ALA A 346 -15.95 24.16 -1.93
C ALA A 346 -15.17 22.82 -1.94
N PHE A 347 -13.90 22.84 -1.52
CA PHE A 347 -13.12 21.62 -1.36
C PHE A 347 -13.65 20.76 -0.21
N ARG A 348 -13.89 21.39 0.96
CA ARG A 348 -14.33 20.69 2.17
C ARG A 348 -15.65 19.93 1.98
N ARG A 349 -16.64 20.50 1.28
CA ARG A 349 -17.96 19.88 1.07
C ARG A 349 -17.95 18.58 0.28
N ARG A 350 -16.83 18.26 -0.42
CA ARG A 350 -16.68 17.04 -1.23
C ARG A 350 -16.07 15.88 -0.44
N TRP A 351 -15.76 16.10 0.83
CA TRP A 351 -15.11 15.13 1.70
C TRP A 351 -15.94 14.85 2.94
N GLU A 352 -15.95 13.60 3.33
CA GLU A 352 -16.42 13.21 4.65
C GLU A 352 -15.29 13.37 5.65
N PHE A 353 -15.53 14.17 6.70
CA PHE A 353 -14.57 14.43 7.76
C PHE A 353 -14.80 13.48 8.92
N GLU A 354 -13.79 12.70 9.26
CA GLU A 354 -13.81 11.77 10.38
C GLU A 354 -12.88 12.25 11.49
N TYR A 355 -13.49 12.72 12.56
CA TYR A 355 -12.74 13.17 13.72
C TYR A 355 -12.25 11.98 14.54
N LEU A 356 -10.93 11.94 14.83
CA LEU A 356 -10.35 11.05 15.82
C LEU A 356 -10.15 11.79 17.13
N GLY A 357 -11.01 11.47 18.10
CA GLY A 357 -10.93 12.03 19.45
C GLY A 357 -9.59 11.71 20.12
N ILE A 358 -9.18 12.62 21.01
CA ILE A 358 -7.86 12.58 21.65
C ILE A 358 -7.58 11.29 22.42
N ASP A 359 -8.61 10.62 22.92
CA ASP A 359 -8.51 9.41 23.75
C ASP A 359 -9.06 8.15 23.08
N THR A 360 -9.75 8.26 21.95
CA THR A 360 -10.51 7.17 21.31
C THR A 360 -9.69 5.89 21.19
N LEU A 361 -8.50 5.95 20.57
CA LEU A 361 -7.67 4.75 20.39
C LEU A 361 -7.05 4.24 21.70
N ALA A 362 -6.82 5.10 22.69
CA ALA A 362 -6.32 4.65 23.98
C ALA A 362 -7.42 3.93 24.80
N GLU A 363 -8.67 4.30 24.61
CA GLU A 363 -9.82 3.62 25.22
C GLU A 363 -10.12 2.28 24.55
N GLU A 364 -10.05 2.23 23.22
CA GLU A 364 -10.19 1.00 22.45
C GLU A 364 -9.08 -0.02 22.76
N ASN A 365 -7.86 0.44 23.11
CA ASN A 365 -6.69 -0.39 23.41
C ASN A 365 -6.25 -0.27 24.88
N LYS A 366 -7.17 -0.15 25.80
CA LYS A 366 -6.91 0.14 27.24
C LYS A 366 -5.87 -0.80 27.85
N GLU A 367 -6.00 -2.11 27.65
CA GLU A 367 -5.08 -3.13 28.20
C GLU A 367 -3.63 -2.94 27.71
N GLU A 368 -3.45 -2.42 26.49
CA GLU A 368 -2.13 -2.11 25.94
C GLU A 368 -1.54 -0.87 26.62
N PHE A 369 -2.34 0.21 26.76
CA PHE A 369 -1.89 1.45 27.36
C PHE A 369 -1.64 1.37 28.87
N GLU A 370 -2.27 0.45 29.58
CA GLU A 370 -2.00 0.18 30.99
C GLU A 370 -0.57 -0.32 31.25
N LYS A 371 0.11 -0.87 30.23
CA LYS A 371 1.47 -1.42 30.31
C LYS A 371 2.58 -0.40 30.04
N TYR A 372 2.25 0.77 29.51
CA TYR A 372 3.24 1.76 29.11
C TYR A 372 3.63 2.65 30.31
N GLU A 373 4.73 2.30 30.95
CA GLU A 373 5.25 2.97 32.13
C GLU A 373 6.64 3.55 31.86
N PHE A 374 6.95 4.70 32.44
CA PHE A 374 8.24 5.33 32.39
C PHE A 374 8.68 5.78 33.80
N LYS A 375 10.00 5.92 34.01
CA LYS A 375 10.60 6.30 35.29
C LYS A 375 10.38 7.76 35.62
N ILE A 376 10.05 8.02 36.89
CA ILE A 376 10.07 9.38 37.47
C ILE A 376 11.21 9.56 38.46
N ASN A 377 11.70 8.48 39.05
CA ASN A 377 12.91 8.42 39.88
C ASN A 377 13.43 6.97 39.93
N SER A 378 14.43 6.70 40.79
CA SER A 378 15.05 5.36 40.91
C SER A 378 14.09 4.27 41.45
N GLU A 379 13.00 4.65 42.09
CA GLU A 379 12.10 3.74 42.80
C GLU A 379 10.70 3.66 42.24
N GLU A 380 10.29 4.62 41.36
CA GLU A 380 8.90 4.76 40.94
C GLU A 380 8.74 4.98 39.43
N ASN A 381 7.71 4.37 38.90
CA ASN A 381 7.22 4.58 37.53
C ASN A 381 5.83 5.20 37.54
N ILE A 382 5.48 5.89 36.45
CA ILE A 382 4.10 6.31 36.17
C ILE A 382 3.67 5.87 34.78
N ASN A 383 2.37 5.77 34.59
CA ASN A 383 1.79 5.38 33.31
C ASN A 383 1.82 6.55 32.33
N TRP A 384 2.26 6.28 31.10
CA TRP A 384 2.33 7.26 30.00
C TRP A 384 0.95 7.88 29.70
N ASN A 385 -0.10 7.08 29.62
CA ASN A 385 -1.42 7.53 29.25
C ASN A 385 -2.05 8.44 30.32
N GLU A 386 -1.82 8.13 31.60
CA GLU A 386 -2.23 9.00 32.69
C GLU A 386 -1.44 10.33 32.70
N PHE A 387 -0.15 10.26 32.47
CA PHE A 387 0.71 11.44 32.38
C PHE A 387 0.24 12.42 31.30
N ARG A 388 0.06 11.92 30.06
CA ARG A 388 -0.40 12.80 28.97
C ARG A 388 -1.82 13.33 29.22
N LYS A 389 -2.74 12.53 29.81
CA LYS A 389 -4.11 12.97 30.14
C LYS A 389 -4.11 14.11 31.14
N GLU A 390 -3.28 14.04 32.18
CA GLU A 390 -3.14 15.12 33.16
C GLU A 390 -2.53 16.38 32.56
N ILE A 391 -1.56 16.24 31.64
CA ILE A 391 -1.02 17.38 30.88
C ILE A 391 -2.13 17.98 30.00
N ASN A 392 -2.85 17.18 29.22
CA ASN A 392 -3.93 17.66 28.37
C ASN A 392 -5.03 18.39 29.16
N LYS A 393 -5.41 17.89 30.32
CA LYS A 393 -6.38 18.55 31.20
C LYS A 393 -5.92 19.96 31.59
N ARG A 394 -4.63 20.12 31.88
CA ARG A 394 -4.05 21.44 32.17
C ARG A 394 -4.01 22.36 30.97
N LEU A 395 -3.56 21.84 29.82
CA LEU A 395 -3.54 22.60 28.57
C LEU A 395 -4.96 23.08 28.23
N SER A 396 -5.98 22.22 28.37
CA SER A 396 -7.37 22.60 28.17
C SER A 396 -7.84 23.67 29.18
N SER A 397 -7.43 23.60 30.45
CA SER A 397 -7.75 24.65 31.45
C SER A 397 -7.07 26.00 31.14
N LEU A 398 -6.00 25.97 30.34
CA LEU A 398 -5.30 27.17 29.83
C LEU A 398 -5.83 27.61 28.46
N ASN A 399 -6.99 27.08 28.01
CA ASN A 399 -7.63 27.37 26.73
C ASN A 399 -6.76 27.00 25.52
N VAL A 400 -5.90 25.99 25.64
CA VAL A 400 -5.17 25.43 24.48
C VAL A 400 -6.17 24.65 23.64
N PRO A 401 -6.25 24.90 22.31
CA PRO A 401 -7.13 24.17 21.41
C PRO A 401 -6.85 22.65 21.41
N GLU A 402 -7.90 21.85 21.26
CA GLU A 402 -7.80 20.39 21.32
C GLU A 402 -6.84 19.78 20.28
N ASP A 403 -6.75 20.39 19.11
CA ASP A 403 -5.86 19.97 18.05
C ASP A 403 -4.36 20.11 18.39
N LYS A 404 -4.02 20.85 19.45
CA LYS A 404 -2.66 20.94 20.00
C LYS A 404 -2.42 20.05 21.22
N LEU A 405 -3.40 19.29 21.66
CA LEU A 405 -3.23 18.36 22.76
C LEU A 405 -2.40 17.12 22.33
N ILE A 406 -1.91 16.38 23.31
CA ILE A 406 -1.02 15.24 23.11
C ILE A 406 -1.84 13.97 22.95
N GLY A 407 -1.82 13.37 21.77
CA GLY A 407 -2.45 12.09 21.52
C GLY A 407 -1.69 10.89 22.11
N PRO A 408 -2.34 9.72 22.26
CA PRO A 408 -1.75 8.54 22.89
C PRO A 408 -0.51 7.99 22.18
N TYR A 409 -0.46 8.10 20.86
CA TYR A 409 0.68 7.72 20.02
C TYR A 409 1.55 8.91 19.61
N PHE A 410 1.57 9.99 20.39
CA PHE A 410 2.54 11.07 20.22
C PHE A 410 3.98 10.53 20.30
N ILE A 411 4.18 9.52 21.15
CA ILE A 411 5.33 8.63 21.12
C ILE A 411 4.96 7.39 20.31
N SER A 412 5.86 6.96 19.42
CA SER A 412 5.58 5.82 18.53
C SER A 412 5.33 4.53 19.32
N LYS A 413 4.46 3.67 18.79
CA LYS A 413 4.15 2.36 19.39
C LYS A 413 5.41 1.52 19.62
N SER A 414 6.40 1.59 18.74
CA SER A 414 7.67 0.85 18.88
C SER A 414 8.47 1.26 20.12
N ILE A 415 8.40 2.54 20.53
CA ILE A 415 9.05 3.03 21.75
C ILE A 415 8.19 2.70 22.96
N LEU A 416 6.88 2.94 22.89
CA LEU A 416 5.94 2.61 23.97
C LEU A 416 5.98 1.12 24.35
N SER A 417 6.10 0.24 23.38
CA SER A 417 6.16 -1.22 23.57
C SER A 417 7.58 -1.73 23.87
N SER A 418 8.57 -0.84 23.91
CA SER A 418 9.95 -1.24 24.25
C SER A 418 10.02 -1.67 25.72
N LYS A 419 10.85 -2.69 25.99
CA LYS A 419 11.19 -3.07 27.38
C LYS A 419 12.18 -2.10 28.02
N ASP A 420 12.72 -1.18 27.25
CA ASP A 420 13.67 -0.17 27.68
C ASP A 420 12.92 1.06 28.23
N ILE A 421 12.69 1.05 29.53
CA ILE A 421 11.98 2.12 30.25
C ILE A 421 12.79 3.43 30.22
N ASP A 422 14.13 3.36 30.26
CA ASP A 422 15.00 4.55 30.23
C ASP A 422 14.86 5.25 28.87
N LYS A 423 14.80 4.48 27.78
CA LYS A 423 14.56 5.03 26.44
C LYS A 423 13.21 5.74 26.31
N LEU A 424 12.17 5.19 26.93
CA LEU A 424 10.86 5.84 26.94
C LEU A 424 10.92 7.15 27.74
N THR A 425 11.53 7.15 28.93
CA THR A 425 11.73 8.35 29.75
C THR A 425 12.48 9.44 29.00
N GLU A 426 13.58 9.07 28.33
CA GLU A 426 14.36 10.01 27.51
C GLU A 426 13.55 10.54 26.31
N THR A 427 12.76 9.70 25.68
CA THR A 427 11.88 10.13 24.57
C THR A 427 10.81 11.11 25.05
N ILE A 428 10.22 10.89 26.22
CA ILE A 428 9.27 11.84 26.81
C ILE A 428 9.93 13.19 27.01
N LYS A 429 11.11 13.21 27.62
CA LYS A 429 11.89 14.44 27.82
C LYS A 429 12.18 15.13 26.48
N ASN A 430 12.78 14.42 25.54
CA ASN A 430 13.27 15.02 24.29
C ASN A 430 12.16 15.37 23.29
N LYS A 431 10.99 14.74 23.37
CA LYS A 431 9.90 14.93 22.41
C LYS A 431 8.69 15.63 23.02
N VAL A 432 8.21 15.16 24.17
CA VAL A 432 6.99 15.71 24.78
C VAL A 432 7.26 17.04 25.45
N LEU A 433 8.30 17.12 26.28
CA LEU A 433 8.66 18.40 26.93
C LEU A 433 9.11 19.45 25.91
N MET A 434 9.83 19.05 24.85
CA MET A 434 10.22 19.97 23.79
C MET A 434 8.98 20.54 23.09
N TYR A 435 8.02 19.68 22.74
CA TYR A 435 6.75 20.10 22.13
C TYR A 435 5.98 21.06 23.04
N LEU A 436 5.89 20.76 24.34
CA LEU A 436 5.25 21.65 25.31
C LEU A 436 5.98 22.99 25.42
N TYR A 437 7.31 22.97 25.46
CA TYR A 437 8.13 24.17 25.68
C TYR A 437 8.18 25.08 24.46
N GLU A 438 8.43 24.54 23.26
CA GLU A 438 8.66 25.33 22.05
C GLU A 438 7.39 25.64 21.24
N ASP A 439 6.40 24.73 21.28
CA ASP A 439 5.21 24.87 20.42
C ASP A 439 3.97 25.26 21.23
N VAL A 440 3.49 24.37 22.09
CA VAL A 440 2.17 24.52 22.72
C VAL A 440 2.14 25.62 23.77
N ALA A 441 3.10 25.62 24.68
CA ALA A 441 3.13 26.53 25.80
C ALA A 441 4.06 27.71 25.58
N LYS A 442 4.58 27.97 24.40
CA LYS A 442 5.54 29.05 24.13
C LYS A 442 5.12 30.41 24.70
N ALA A 443 3.85 30.76 24.58
CA ALA A 443 3.29 32.00 25.10
C ALA A 443 2.79 31.91 26.55
N ILE A 444 2.63 30.69 27.09
CA ILE A 444 2.00 30.43 28.39
C ILE A 444 2.87 29.58 29.32
N ARG A 445 4.20 29.57 29.11
CA ARG A 445 5.14 28.74 29.91
C ARG A 445 4.96 28.95 31.41
N GLY A 446 4.83 30.21 31.88
CA GLY A 446 4.64 30.55 33.26
C GLY A 446 3.28 30.17 33.86
N SER A 447 2.31 29.82 32.99
CA SER A 447 1.02 29.29 33.46
C SER A 447 1.04 27.74 33.49
N LEU A 448 1.87 27.10 32.70
CA LEU A 448 1.98 25.65 32.63
C LEU A 448 3.03 25.10 33.60
N PHE A 449 4.23 25.65 33.61
CA PHE A 449 5.36 25.16 34.40
C PHE A 449 5.50 25.90 35.72
N ALA A 450 6.10 25.26 36.71
CA ALA A 450 6.35 25.82 38.01
C ALA A 450 7.40 26.93 37.94
N ASP A 451 7.24 27.97 38.75
CA ASP A 451 8.13 29.15 38.74
C ASP A 451 9.58 28.76 38.97
N GLY A 452 10.48 29.39 38.20
CA GLY A 452 11.93 29.15 38.25
C GLY A 452 12.40 27.87 37.54
N LYS A 453 11.49 27.02 37.02
CA LYS A 453 11.85 25.73 36.43
C LYS A 453 11.87 25.70 34.89
N TYR A 454 11.57 26.82 34.23
CA TYR A 454 11.40 26.88 32.76
C TYR A 454 12.15 28.01 32.08
N SER A 455 13.19 28.55 32.71
CA SER A 455 13.98 29.66 32.15
C SER A 455 14.62 29.27 30.83
N THR A 456 15.20 28.10 30.81
CA THR A 456 15.73 27.46 29.60
C THR A 456 15.15 26.05 29.44
N TYR A 457 15.23 25.47 28.22
CA TYR A 457 14.87 24.09 28.02
C TYR A 457 15.78 23.12 28.80
N SER A 458 17.05 23.49 28.98
CA SER A 458 18.00 22.72 29.80
C SER A 458 17.59 22.65 31.26
N ASP A 459 17.13 23.79 31.81
CA ASP A 459 16.60 23.80 33.18
C ASP A 459 15.36 22.92 33.30
N LEU A 460 14.45 23.01 32.33
CA LEU A 460 13.23 22.16 32.30
C LEU A 460 13.58 20.68 32.30
N CYS A 461 14.57 20.27 31.48
CA CYS A 461 15.04 18.88 31.43
C CYS A 461 15.65 18.45 32.77
N LYS A 462 16.47 19.30 33.40
CA LYS A 462 17.09 19.02 34.70
C LYS A 462 16.02 18.79 35.77
N TYR A 463 15.04 19.71 35.87
CA TYR A 463 13.94 19.56 36.84
C TYR A 463 13.02 18.37 36.53
N PHE A 464 12.87 17.97 35.26
CA PHE A 464 12.17 16.76 34.92
C PHE A 464 12.90 15.51 35.45
N ASP A 465 14.22 15.48 35.36
CA ASP A 465 15.04 14.37 35.87
C ASP A 465 15.01 14.31 37.42
N GLU A 466 14.79 15.45 38.10
CA GLU A 466 14.67 15.50 39.55
C GLU A 466 13.26 15.09 40.04
N ASP A 467 12.20 15.67 39.48
CA ASP A 467 10.80 15.39 39.83
C ASP A 467 9.83 15.80 38.71
N PRO A 468 9.49 14.87 37.79
CA PRO A 468 8.56 15.13 36.68
C PRO A 468 7.18 15.63 37.13
N LEU A 469 6.70 15.18 38.30
CA LEU A 469 5.36 15.52 38.77
C LEU A 469 5.24 16.95 39.30
N ASN A 470 6.31 17.49 39.86
CA ASN A 470 6.37 18.85 40.36
C ASN A 470 6.94 19.86 39.36
N LEU A 471 7.17 19.47 38.12
CA LEU A 471 7.62 20.33 37.05
C LEU A 471 6.59 21.39 36.66
N PHE A 472 5.30 21.05 36.83
CA PHE A 472 4.17 21.87 36.44
C PHE A 472 3.71 22.79 37.59
N LYS A 473 3.03 23.89 37.30
CA LYS A 473 2.60 24.91 38.27
C LYS A 473 1.81 24.37 39.46
N SER A 474 1.08 23.27 39.27
CA SER A 474 0.53 22.46 40.34
C SER A 474 0.93 21.01 40.10
N LYS A 475 1.17 20.23 41.16
CA LYS A 475 1.57 18.83 41.05
C LYS A 475 0.59 18.03 40.22
N LEU A 476 1.09 17.16 39.34
CA LEU A 476 0.24 16.25 38.57
C LEU A 476 -0.41 15.22 39.49
N ASN A 477 -1.71 15.02 39.31
CA ASN A 477 -2.46 14.07 40.15
C ASN A 477 -2.42 12.66 39.50
N ILE A 478 -1.27 12.01 39.61
CA ILE A 478 -1.01 10.69 39.04
C ILE A 478 -0.50 9.78 40.14
N VAL A 479 -0.94 8.53 40.09
CA VAL A 479 -0.50 7.49 41.05
C VAL A 479 0.80 6.88 40.50
N SER A 480 1.88 6.98 41.27
CA SER A 480 3.13 6.28 40.99
C SER A 480 3.07 4.82 41.43
N LYS A 481 3.82 3.96 40.75
CA LYS A 481 3.99 2.54 41.10
C LYS A 481 5.45 2.29 41.44
N LYS A 482 5.69 1.56 42.56
CA LYS A 482 7.03 1.16 42.92
C LYS A 482 7.61 0.20 41.88
N ILE A 483 8.86 0.41 41.52
CA ILE A 483 9.64 -0.50 40.66
C ILE A 483 9.83 -1.79 41.47
N LYS A 484 9.37 -2.93 40.92
CA LYS A 484 9.54 -4.26 41.53
C LYS A 484 10.92 -4.79 41.26
#